data_23b3d613b3b363fb918b99bc55b397d7
#
_entry.id   23b3d613b3b363fb918b99bc55b397d7
#
_cell.length_a   1.000
_cell.length_b   1.000
_cell.length_c   1.000
_cell.angle_alpha   90.00
_cell.angle_beta   90.00
_cell.angle_gamma   90.00
#
_symmetry.space_group_name_H-M   'P 1'
#
loop_
_entity.id
_entity.type
_entity.pdbx_description
1 polymer ?
#
loop_
_entity_poly.entity_id
_entity_poly.type
_entity_poly.pdbx_seq_one_letter_code
_entity_poly.pdbx_strand_id
1 'polypeptide(L)'
;YTNQLTRAIAKQKKYPKIAQMRQWQGEVLLNIEIDPQGNLVKADILEESRYKILNNEAIDMVKRASPFPQPPEELRLKNFTVLVPISFKLE
;
A
#
# COMPACT_ATOMS: atom_id res chain seq x y z
N TYR A 1 4.88 -13.73 -4.28
CA TYR A 1 5.42 -12.36 -4.24
C TYR A 1 4.43 -11.35 -3.67
N THR A 2 3.15 -11.47 -4.02
CA THR A 2 2.11 -10.57 -3.52
C THR A 2 2.05 -10.56 -2.00
N ASN A 3 2.18 -11.72 -1.36
CA ASN A 3 2.19 -11.80 0.10
C ASN A 3 3.37 -11.07 0.72
N GLN A 4 4.55 -11.20 0.11
CA GLN A 4 5.74 -10.50 0.58
C GLN A 4 5.55 -8.99 0.48
N LEU A 5 4.96 -8.55 -0.62
CA LEU A 5 4.69 -7.15 -0.88
C LEU A 5 3.71 -6.58 0.16
N THR A 6 2.62 -7.30 0.39
CA THR A 6 1.61 -6.89 1.37
C THR A 6 2.20 -6.79 2.77
N ARG A 7 3.06 -7.74 3.16
CA ARG A 7 3.73 -7.72 4.46
C ARG A 7 4.68 -6.52 4.58
N ALA A 8 5.44 -6.23 3.52
CA ALA A 8 6.37 -5.11 3.54
C ALA A 8 5.62 -3.79 3.72
N ILE A 9 4.48 -3.65 3.06
CA ILE A 9 3.65 -2.44 3.18
C ILE A 9 3.03 -2.37 4.57
N ALA A 10 2.52 -3.49 5.09
CA ALA A 10 1.89 -3.54 6.41
C ALA A 10 2.85 -3.14 7.53
N LYS A 11 4.14 -3.45 7.40
CA LYS A 11 5.15 -3.07 8.39
C LYS A 11 5.32 -1.55 8.49
N GLN A 12 4.94 -0.82 7.46
CA GLN A 12 5.02 0.65 7.43
C GLN A 12 3.73 1.31 7.88
N LYS A 13 2.76 0.52 8.31
CA LYS A 13 1.46 1.04 8.74
C LYS A 13 1.61 1.97 9.92
N LYS A 14 1.08 3.17 9.75
CA LYS A 14 1.09 4.18 10.79
C LYS A 14 -0.32 4.76 10.88
N TYR A 15 -1.06 4.36 11.90
CA TYR A 15 -2.44 4.82 12.05
C TYR A 15 -2.42 6.31 12.39
N PRO A 16 -3.06 7.17 11.59
CA PRO A 16 -3.07 8.60 11.89
C PRO A 16 -3.69 8.86 13.28
N LYS A 17 -3.03 9.70 14.06
CA LYS A 17 -3.44 9.96 15.43
C LYS A 17 -4.87 10.48 15.53
N ILE A 18 -5.24 11.40 14.64
CA ILE A 18 -6.60 11.96 14.63
C ILE A 18 -7.64 10.88 14.32
N ALA A 19 -7.29 9.94 13.44
CA ALA A 19 -8.19 8.83 13.11
C ALA A 19 -8.36 7.88 14.31
N GLN A 20 -7.28 7.66 15.07
CA GLN A 20 -7.37 6.86 16.30
C GLN A 20 -8.28 7.54 17.32
N MET A 21 -8.10 8.84 17.51
CA MET A 21 -8.87 9.60 18.49
C MET A 21 -10.36 9.63 18.14
N ARG A 22 -10.68 9.68 16.88
CA ARG A 22 -12.06 9.73 16.39
C ARG A 22 -12.60 8.35 16.03
N GLN A 23 -11.82 7.31 16.23
CA GLN A 23 -12.18 5.92 15.94
C GLN A 23 -12.59 5.72 14.49
N TRP A 24 -11.90 6.40 13.59
CA TRP A 24 -12.13 6.24 12.16
C TRP A 24 -11.47 4.97 11.65
N GLN A 25 -12.25 4.13 10.99
CA GLN A 25 -11.79 2.89 10.40
C GLN A 25 -12.24 2.83 8.94
N GLY A 26 -11.51 2.07 8.14
CA GLY A 26 -11.88 1.90 6.75
C GLY A 26 -10.89 1.06 5.99
N GLU A 27 -11.20 0.83 4.72
CA GLU A 27 -10.33 0.07 3.82
C GLU A 27 -10.07 0.90 2.57
N VAL A 28 -8.86 0.78 2.05
CA VAL A 28 -8.44 1.43 0.82
C VAL A 28 -7.86 0.37 -0.10
N LEU A 29 -8.34 0.33 -1.35
CA LEU A 29 -7.78 -0.57 -2.35
C LEU A 29 -6.88 0.23 -3.28
N LEU A 30 -5.62 -0.16 -3.33
CA LEU A 30 -4.62 0.49 -4.16
C LEU A 30 -4.23 -0.38 -5.34
N ASN A 31 -3.94 0.27 -6.46
CA ASN A 31 -3.30 -0.36 -7.59
C ASN A 31 -1.91 0.27 -7.70
N ILE A 32 -0.87 -0.53 -7.50
CA ILE A 32 0.50 -0.03 -7.54
C ILE A 32 1.24 -0.61 -8.73
N GLU A 33 2.08 0.21 -9.34
CA GLU A 33 2.95 -0.21 -10.43
C GLU A 33 4.38 -0.30 -9.92
N ILE A 34 5.03 -1.41 -10.21
CA ILE A 34 6.37 -1.72 -9.71
C ILE A 34 7.26 -2.04 -10.89
N ASP A 35 8.52 -1.55 -10.86
CA ASP A 35 9.48 -1.85 -11.90
C ASP A 35 10.18 -3.19 -11.63
N PRO A 36 10.96 -3.70 -12.61
CA PRO A 36 11.64 -5.00 -12.44
C PRO A 36 12.62 -5.07 -11.27
N GLN A 37 13.06 -3.95 -10.72
CA GLN A 37 13.98 -3.93 -9.58
C GLN A 37 13.25 -3.83 -8.24
N GLY A 38 11.93 -3.70 -8.26
CA GLY A 38 11.15 -3.58 -7.04
C GLY A 38 10.88 -2.15 -6.59
N ASN A 39 11.13 -1.18 -7.44
CA ASN A 39 10.87 0.22 -7.11
C ASN A 39 9.42 0.60 -7.44
N LEU A 40 8.84 1.44 -6.59
CA LEU A 40 7.50 1.96 -6.83
C LEU A 40 7.52 2.99 -7.94
N VAL A 41 6.74 2.75 -9.00
CA VAL A 41 6.61 3.68 -10.11
C VAL A 41 5.38 4.56 -9.92
N LYS A 42 4.27 3.97 -9.51
CA LYS A 42 3.00 4.67 -9.40
C LYS A 42 2.09 3.99 -8.40
N ALA A 43 1.27 4.77 -7.71
CA ALA A 43 0.27 4.24 -6.79
C ALA A 43 -1.04 5.01 -6.99
N ASP A 44 -2.11 4.28 -7.32
CA ASP A 44 -3.43 4.84 -7.51
C ASP A 44 -4.42 4.22 -6.55
N ILE A 45 -5.39 5.02 -6.09
CA ILE A 45 -6.48 4.52 -5.25
C ILE A 45 -7.62 4.08 -6.17
N LEU A 46 -7.98 2.80 -6.10
CA LEU A 46 -9.11 2.26 -6.85
C LEU A 46 -10.41 2.36 -6.06
N GLU A 47 -10.33 2.12 -4.74
CA GLU A 47 -11.47 2.27 -3.85
C GLU A 47 -11.04 3.06 -2.65
N GLU A 48 -11.74 4.17 -2.40
CA GLU A 48 -11.42 5.06 -1.30
C GLU A 48 -12.14 4.64 -0.03
N SER A 49 -11.52 4.92 1.12
CA SER A 49 -12.21 4.85 2.40
C SER A 49 -13.09 6.09 2.55
N ARG A 50 -13.92 6.10 3.58
CA ARG A 50 -14.75 7.25 3.90
C ARG A 50 -13.93 8.48 4.32
N TYR A 51 -12.70 8.26 4.77
CA TYR A 51 -11.88 9.31 5.38
C TYR A 51 -10.63 9.57 4.53
N LYS A 52 -10.50 10.81 4.08
CA LYS A 52 -9.39 11.21 3.23
C LYS A 52 -8.04 11.00 3.90
N ILE A 53 -7.97 11.18 5.23
CA ILE A 53 -6.72 11.00 5.95
C ILE A 53 -6.23 9.54 5.89
N LEU A 54 -7.15 8.58 5.90
CA LEU A 54 -6.79 7.17 5.75
C LEU A 54 -6.34 6.87 4.32
N ASN A 55 -6.99 7.48 3.34
CA ASN A 55 -6.61 7.32 1.93
C ASN A 55 -5.17 7.83 1.71
N ASN A 56 -4.84 8.99 2.26
CA ASN A 56 -3.51 9.56 2.15
C ASN A 56 -2.47 8.70 2.86
N GLU A 57 -2.80 8.18 4.03
CA GLU A 57 -1.87 7.31 4.77
C GLU A 57 -1.59 6.02 3.99
N ALA A 58 -2.60 5.46 3.32
CA ALA A 58 -2.41 4.26 2.51
C ALA A 58 -1.36 4.48 1.42
N ILE A 59 -1.43 5.62 0.74
CA ILE A 59 -0.44 5.98 -0.28
C ILE A 59 0.95 6.14 0.36
N ASP A 60 1.02 6.81 1.51
CA ASP A 60 2.30 7.04 2.19
C ASP A 60 2.93 5.74 2.67
N MET A 61 2.12 4.78 3.13
CA MET A 61 2.61 3.46 3.53
C MET A 61 3.34 2.78 2.37
N VAL A 62 2.75 2.82 1.18
CA VAL A 62 3.34 2.19 0.00
C VAL A 62 4.66 2.88 -0.35
N LYS A 63 4.69 4.21 -0.28
CA LYS A 63 5.91 4.98 -0.57
C LYS A 63 7.02 4.67 0.43
N ARG A 64 6.68 4.55 1.71
CA ARG A 64 7.68 4.23 2.75
C ARG A 64 8.21 2.80 2.62
N ALA A 65 7.39 1.88 2.10
CA ALA A 65 7.79 0.50 1.94
C ALA A 65 8.71 0.28 0.73
N SER A 66 8.75 1.22 -0.20
CA SER A 66 9.63 1.13 -1.38
C SER A 66 11.09 1.39 -0.96
N PRO A 67 12.08 0.67 -1.51
CA PRO A 67 11.93 -0.38 -2.52
C PRO A 67 11.42 -1.69 -1.93
N PHE A 68 10.64 -2.41 -2.73
CA PHE A 68 10.06 -3.68 -2.32
C PHE A 68 11.03 -4.83 -2.54
N PRO A 69 10.74 -6.02 -1.98
CA PRO A 69 11.54 -7.21 -2.31
C PRO A 69 11.55 -7.42 -3.81
N GLN A 70 12.70 -7.85 -4.33
CA GLN A 70 12.86 -8.02 -5.77
C GLN A 70 11.85 -9.04 -6.30
N PRO A 71 11.13 -8.72 -7.40
CA PRO A 71 10.15 -9.66 -7.94
C PRO A 71 10.82 -10.89 -8.56
N PRO A 72 10.06 -12.01 -8.70
CA PRO A 72 10.57 -13.19 -9.39
C PRO A 72 10.97 -12.87 -10.83
N GLU A 73 11.85 -13.70 -11.41
CA GLU A 73 12.35 -13.47 -12.75
C GLU A 73 11.25 -13.28 -13.79
N GLU A 74 10.13 -13.98 -13.66
CA GLU A 74 9.02 -13.90 -14.58
C GLU A 74 8.43 -12.50 -14.63
N LEU A 75 8.57 -11.72 -13.55
CA LEU A 75 8.03 -10.37 -13.46
C LEU A 75 9.07 -9.28 -13.72
N ARG A 76 10.32 -9.65 -14.02
CA ARG A 76 11.41 -8.68 -14.23
C ARG A 76 11.56 -8.17 -15.66
N LEU A 77 10.69 -8.62 -16.58
CA LEU A 77 10.78 -8.21 -17.99
C LEU A 77 10.23 -6.82 -18.25
N LYS A 78 9.29 -6.39 -17.44
CA LYS A 78 8.66 -5.07 -17.58
C LYS A 78 8.01 -4.68 -16.26
N ASN A 79 7.55 -3.43 -16.18
CA ASN A 79 6.75 -2.99 -15.06
C ASN A 79 5.47 -3.81 -14.96
N PHE A 80 4.99 -4.01 -13.75
CA PHE A 80 3.75 -4.75 -13.52
C PHE A 80 2.94 -4.08 -12.41
N THR A 81 1.65 -4.40 -12.36
CA THR A 81 0.74 -3.81 -11.37
C THR A 81 0.28 -4.87 -10.38
N VAL A 82 0.05 -4.44 -9.14
CA VAL A 82 -0.44 -5.30 -8.06
C VAL A 82 -1.55 -4.57 -7.32
N LEU A 83 -2.62 -5.30 -6.99
CA LEU A 83 -3.69 -4.77 -6.16
C LEU A 83 -3.34 -5.00 -4.70
N VAL A 84 -3.39 -3.95 -3.89
CA VAL A 84 -3.03 -4.02 -2.48
C VAL A 84 -4.18 -3.46 -1.65
N PRO A 85 -4.89 -4.31 -0.89
CA PRO A 85 -5.90 -3.82 0.05
C PRO A 85 -5.22 -3.40 1.35
N ILE A 86 -5.56 -2.22 1.85
CA ILE A 86 -5.04 -1.72 3.11
C ILE A 86 -6.20 -1.50 4.06
N SER A 87 -6.14 -2.15 5.21
CA SER A 87 -7.22 -2.10 6.19
C SER A 87 -6.77 -1.32 7.41
N PHE A 88 -7.58 -0.32 7.80
CA PHE A 88 -7.39 0.44 9.02
C PHE A 88 -8.46 0.04 10.01
N LYS A 89 -8.07 -0.74 11.02
CA LYS A 89 -8.98 -1.22 12.06
C LYS A 89 -8.41 -0.92 13.43
N LEU A 90 -9.27 -0.51 14.34
CA LEU A 90 -8.91 -0.31 15.74
C LEU A 90 -9.32 -1.56 16.53
N GLU A 91 -8.47 -1.94 17.47
CA GLU A 91 -8.75 -3.07 18.36
C GLU A 91 -9.53 -2.62 19.58
#